data_71811233b98c6cf6fc7bec90fc21e95d
#
_entry.id   71811233b98c6cf6fc7bec90fc21e95d
#
_cell.length_a   1.000
_cell.length_b   1.000
_cell.length_c   1.000
_cell.angle_alpha   90.00
_cell.angle_beta   90.00
_cell.angle_gamma   90.00
#
_symmetry.space_group_name_H-M   'P 1'
#
loop_
_entity.id
_entity.type
_entity.pdbx_description
1 polymer ?
#
loop_
_entity_poly.entity_id
_entity_poly.type
_entity_poly.pdbx_seq_one_letter_code
_entity_poly.pdbx_strand_id
1 'polypeptide(L)'
;FFINGFKSLWHRSPNMDTLVALGSMASFLWSVYALFAMTRAQVDGDSAAVMNYMMDFYFESAAMILTLITVGKMLEARSKGKTTDALKSLMKLAPKTAVVVRNGQELTVPIEQVQKGETFAVRPGENIPVDGVILEGTTAVNESALTGESIPVDKEAGDMVSAATVNQSGFIKCEATRVGEDTTLSQIIKMVSDAAATKAPIAKIA
;
A
#
# COMPACT_ATOMS: atom_id res chain seq x y z
N PHE A 1 6.04 16.02 13.90
CA PHE A 1 4.97 16.39 14.84
C PHE A 1 4.88 17.91 15.00
N PHE A 2 5.89 18.58 15.58
CA PHE A 2 5.83 20.00 15.92
C PHE A 2 5.51 20.89 14.72
N ILE A 3 6.26 20.78 13.62
CA ILE A 3 6.05 21.61 12.42
C ILE A 3 4.64 21.42 11.85
N ASN A 4 4.21 20.18 11.67
CA ASN A 4 2.89 19.87 11.11
C ASN A 4 1.77 20.22 12.09
N GLY A 5 1.96 19.96 13.38
CA GLY A 5 1.00 20.27 14.42
C GLY A 5 0.72 21.78 14.53
N PHE A 6 1.75 22.61 14.59
CA PHE A 6 1.59 24.07 14.66
C PHE A 6 1.06 24.65 13.34
N LYS A 7 1.46 24.11 12.18
CA LYS A 7 0.92 24.53 10.89
C LYS A 7 -0.58 24.23 10.79
N SER A 8 -1.02 23.05 11.23
CA SER A 8 -2.44 22.66 11.26
C SER A 8 -3.24 23.54 12.21
N LEU A 9 -2.68 23.86 13.36
CA LEU A 9 -3.31 24.78 14.32
C LEU A 9 -3.53 26.17 13.72
N TRP A 10 -2.50 26.70 13.03
CA TRP A 10 -2.59 27.99 12.36
C TRP A 10 -3.67 28.03 11.28
N HIS A 11 -3.86 26.92 10.54
CA HIS A 11 -4.91 26.78 9.52
C HIS A 11 -6.27 26.38 10.10
N ARG A 12 -6.47 26.48 11.43
CA ARG A 12 -7.73 26.11 12.13
C ARG A 12 -8.24 24.69 11.82
N SER A 13 -7.33 23.79 11.50
CA SER A 13 -7.60 22.37 11.24
C SER A 13 -6.71 21.51 12.14
N PRO A 14 -6.93 21.53 13.48
CA PRO A 14 -6.13 20.74 14.41
C PRO A 14 -6.24 19.26 14.08
N ASN A 15 -5.13 18.55 14.20
CA ASN A 15 -5.01 17.13 13.96
C ASN A 15 -4.27 16.44 15.13
N MET A 16 -4.08 15.13 15.04
CA MET A 16 -3.36 14.35 16.04
C MET A 16 -1.95 14.89 16.31
N ASP A 17 -1.22 15.35 15.28
CA ASP A 17 0.09 15.97 15.44
C ASP A 17 0.02 17.26 16.26
N THR A 18 -1.08 18.03 16.16
CA THR A 18 -1.33 19.23 16.98
C THR A 18 -1.47 18.88 18.46
N LEU A 19 -2.27 17.84 18.77
CA LEU A 19 -2.48 17.39 20.15
C LEU A 19 -1.17 16.91 20.78
N VAL A 20 -0.41 16.11 20.05
CA VAL A 20 0.91 15.61 20.48
C VAL A 20 1.90 16.74 20.70
N ALA A 21 1.97 17.70 19.76
CA ALA A 21 2.87 18.85 19.88
C ALA A 21 2.53 19.72 21.08
N LEU A 22 1.25 20.03 21.31
CA LEU A 22 0.81 20.83 22.44
C LEU A 22 1.06 20.12 23.78
N GLY A 23 0.67 18.85 23.91
CA GLY A 23 0.82 18.08 25.13
C GLY A 23 2.28 17.89 25.53
N SER A 24 3.13 17.45 24.59
CA SER A 24 4.55 17.25 24.86
C SER A 24 5.29 18.58 25.14
N MET A 25 4.93 19.66 24.42
CA MET A 25 5.52 20.97 24.63
C MET A 25 5.11 21.58 25.96
N ALA A 26 3.84 21.46 26.36
CA ALA A 26 3.36 21.93 27.67
C ALA A 26 4.08 21.21 28.80
N SER A 27 4.19 19.88 28.77
CA SER A 27 4.92 19.09 29.77
C SER A 27 6.41 19.48 29.83
N PHE A 28 7.04 19.71 28.67
CA PHE A 28 8.44 20.11 28.60
C PHE A 28 8.66 21.53 29.18
N LEU A 29 7.86 22.51 28.76
CA LEU A 29 7.99 23.88 29.22
C LEU A 29 7.71 24.01 30.71
N TRP A 30 6.70 23.29 31.20
CA TRP A 30 6.42 23.24 32.65
C TRP A 30 7.62 22.68 33.43
N SER A 31 8.20 21.58 32.97
CA SER A 31 9.35 20.97 33.65
C SER A 31 10.60 21.87 33.64
N VAL A 32 10.80 22.62 32.56
CA VAL A 32 11.87 23.63 32.48
C VAL A 32 11.62 24.73 33.48
N TYR A 33 10.38 25.25 33.59
CA TYR A 33 10.00 26.22 34.58
C TYR A 33 10.24 25.70 36.01
N ALA A 34 9.74 24.48 36.31
CA ALA A 34 9.92 23.83 37.61
C ALA A 34 11.41 23.65 37.97
N LEU A 35 12.27 23.31 37.00
CA LEU A 35 13.71 23.21 37.18
C LEU A 35 14.35 24.55 37.63
N PHE A 36 14.01 25.65 36.95
CA PHE A 36 14.51 26.98 37.32
C PHE A 36 13.94 27.43 38.66
N ALA A 37 12.67 27.21 38.95
CA ALA A 37 12.03 27.54 40.22
C ALA A 37 12.64 26.74 41.37
N MET A 38 12.91 25.43 41.17
CA MET A 38 13.60 24.58 42.12
C MET A 38 15.01 25.10 42.44
N THR A 39 15.78 25.48 41.40
CA THR A 39 17.13 26.03 41.58
C THR A 39 17.10 27.30 42.40
N ARG A 40 16.11 28.18 42.17
CA ARG A 40 15.93 29.41 42.94
C ARG A 40 15.57 29.12 44.39
N ALA A 41 14.60 28.22 44.65
CA ALA A 41 14.23 27.80 46.01
C ALA A 41 15.40 27.17 46.75
N GLN A 42 16.29 26.44 46.06
CA GLN A 42 17.52 25.91 46.64
C GLN A 42 18.47 27.03 47.12
N VAL A 43 18.62 28.10 46.33
CA VAL A 43 19.43 29.27 46.71
C VAL A 43 18.83 30.01 47.90
N ASP A 44 17.49 30.12 47.95
CA ASP A 44 16.75 30.79 49.03
C ASP A 44 16.65 29.92 50.30
N GLY A 45 17.11 28.63 50.27
CA GLY A 45 17.11 27.71 51.42
C GLY A 45 15.74 27.09 51.74
N ASP A 46 14.77 27.21 50.85
CA ASP A 46 13.40 26.65 51.02
C ASP A 46 13.36 25.20 50.57
N SER A 47 13.69 24.29 51.48
CA SER A 47 13.70 22.85 51.22
C SER A 47 12.30 22.27 50.90
N ALA A 48 11.22 22.89 51.41
CA ALA A 48 9.87 22.44 51.13
C ALA A 48 9.47 22.75 49.66
N ALA A 49 9.78 23.95 49.19
CA ALA A 49 9.57 24.32 47.78
C ALA A 49 10.42 23.47 46.81
N VAL A 50 11.66 23.17 47.18
CA VAL A 50 12.52 22.27 46.39
C VAL A 50 11.88 20.91 46.21
N MET A 51 11.37 20.31 47.29
CA MET A 51 10.72 18.99 47.25
C MET A 51 9.46 19.02 46.37
N ASN A 52 8.64 20.06 46.45
CA ASN A 52 7.44 20.21 45.62
C ASN A 52 7.80 20.30 44.15
N TYR A 53 8.75 21.18 43.75
CA TYR A 53 9.15 21.28 42.33
C TYR A 53 9.81 20.01 41.79
N MET A 54 10.51 19.24 42.65
CA MET A 54 11.11 17.97 42.27
C MET A 54 10.05 16.94 41.89
N MET A 55 8.86 16.97 42.49
CA MET A 55 7.74 16.11 42.15
C MET A 55 6.97 16.56 40.90
N ASP A 56 7.19 17.80 40.44
CA ASP A 56 6.47 18.45 39.33
C ASP A 56 7.20 18.34 37.98
N PHE A 57 8.16 17.43 37.85
CA PHE A 57 8.82 17.17 36.58
C PHE A 57 8.03 16.25 35.71
N TYR A 58 7.73 16.66 34.47
CA TYR A 58 7.02 15.90 33.43
C TYR A 58 7.87 15.64 32.18
N PHE A 59 9.21 15.70 32.28
CA PHE A 59 10.11 15.39 31.17
C PHE A 59 9.88 13.98 30.62
N GLU A 60 9.67 13.02 31.51
CA GLU A 60 9.37 11.63 31.12
C GLU A 60 8.06 11.53 30.36
N SER A 61 7.02 12.25 30.80
CA SER A 61 5.73 12.28 30.12
C SER A 61 5.84 12.86 28.72
N ALA A 62 6.58 13.96 28.56
CA ALA A 62 6.84 14.54 27.24
C ALA A 62 7.58 13.56 26.33
N ALA A 63 8.62 12.87 26.81
CA ALA A 63 9.36 11.87 26.08
C ALA A 63 8.52 10.63 25.75
N MET A 64 7.71 10.16 26.71
CA MET A 64 6.82 9.01 26.56
C MET A 64 5.79 9.25 25.47
N ILE A 65 5.12 10.39 25.45
CA ILE A 65 4.14 10.76 24.41
C ILE A 65 4.78 10.69 23.03
N LEU A 66 5.94 11.33 22.82
CA LEU A 66 6.64 11.32 21.54
C LEU A 66 7.09 9.92 21.12
N THR A 67 7.58 9.13 22.08
CA THR A 67 8.04 7.76 21.82
C THR A 67 6.90 6.86 21.40
N LEU A 68 5.79 6.82 22.17
CA LEU A 68 4.64 5.98 21.88
C LEU A 68 4.02 6.31 20.52
N ILE A 69 3.85 7.60 20.21
CA ILE A 69 3.32 8.01 18.91
C ILE A 69 4.28 7.68 17.77
N THR A 70 5.58 7.81 17.97
CA THR A 70 6.58 7.44 16.95
C THR A 70 6.56 5.94 16.69
N VAL A 71 6.48 5.10 17.74
CA VAL A 71 6.32 3.65 17.61
C VAL A 71 5.02 3.32 16.88
N GLY A 72 3.91 3.97 17.25
CA GLY A 72 2.62 3.78 16.56
C GLY A 72 2.70 4.09 15.07
N LYS A 73 3.29 5.23 14.69
CA LYS A 73 3.50 5.59 13.28
C LYS A 73 4.45 4.65 12.55
N MET A 74 5.48 4.14 13.21
CA MET A 74 6.38 3.14 12.64
C MET A 74 5.65 1.83 12.34
N LEU A 75 4.82 1.34 13.26
CA LEU A 75 4.02 0.13 13.07
C LEU A 75 2.99 0.31 11.96
N GLU A 76 2.33 1.47 11.90
CA GLU A 76 1.41 1.82 10.82
C GLU A 76 2.11 1.84 9.46
N ALA A 77 3.26 2.49 9.34
CA ALA A 77 4.04 2.56 8.11
C ALA A 77 4.50 1.15 7.66
N ARG A 78 4.92 0.31 8.62
CA ARG A 78 5.33 -1.07 8.32
C ARG A 78 4.15 -1.93 7.86
N SER A 79 2.97 -1.75 8.43
CA SER A 79 1.74 -2.45 8.01
C SER A 79 1.30 -2.03 6.61
N LYS A 80 1.31 -0.73 6.32
CA LYS A 80 1.00 -0.20 4.97
C LYS A 80 2.00 -0.66 3.92
N GLY A 81 3.29 -0.72 4.26
CA GLY A 81 4.33 -1.20 3.35
C GLY A 81 4.08 -2.63 2.86
N LYS A 82 3.67 -3.54 3.73
CA LYS A 82 3.37 -4.93 3.35
C LYS A 82 2.22 -5.05 2.33
N THR A 83 1.19 -4.23 2.45
CA THR A 83 0.07 -4.22 1.49
C THR A 83 0.52 -3.71 0.12
N THR A 84 1.34 -2.67 0.08
CA THR A 84 1.89 -2.13 -1.17
C THR A 84 2.83 -3.13 -1.86
N ASP A 85 3.63 -3.88 -1.10
CA ASP A 85 4.54 -4.88 -1.66
C ASP A 85 3.79 -6.10 -2.23
N ALA A 86 2.66 -6.50 -1.62
CA ALA A 86 1.79 -7.52 -2.18
C ALA A 86 1.18 -7.08 -3.53
N LEU A 87 0.71 -5.84 -3.63
CA LEU A 87 0.23 -5.26 -4.89
C LEU A 87 1.32 -5.22 -5.96
N LYS A 88 2.53 -4.79 -5.62
CA LYS A 88 3.67 -4.80 -6.55
C LYS A 88 4.02 -6.22 -7.03
N SER A 89 3.86 -7.22 -6.18
CA SER A 89 4.09 -8.62 -6.54
C SER A 89 3.06 -9.11 -7.56
N LEU A 90 1.79 -8.74 -7.43
CA LEU A 90 0.76 -9.03 -8.43
C LEU A 90 1.05 -8.33 -9.77
N MET A 91 1.48 -7.08 -9.75
CA MET A 91 1.87 -6.35 -10.97
C MET A 91 3.04 -6.99 -11.72
N LYS A 92 3.94 -7.68 -11.02
CA LYS A 92 5.07 -8.40 -11.64
C LYS A 92 4.65 -9.66 -12.39
N LEU A 93 3.45 -10.20 -12.13
CA LEU A 93 2.91 -11.37 -12.84
C LEU A 93 2.45 -11.03 -14.26
N ALA A 94 2.09 -9.77 -14.53
CA ALA A 94 1.75 -9.33 -15.87
C ALA A 94 3.00 -9.33 -16.76
N PRO A 95 2.98 -10.04 -17.91
CA PRO A 95 4.10 -9.99 -18.86
C PRO A 95 4.21 -8.58 -19.46
N LYS A 96 5.43 -8.19 -19.83
CA LYS A 96 5.70 -6.90 -20.47
C LYS A 96 5.45 -6.88 -21.96
N THR A 97 5.40 -8.06 -22.57
CA THR A 97 5.23 -8.25 -24.00
C THR A 97 4.19 -9.31 -24.27
N ALA A 98 3.58 -9.26 -25.44
CA ALA A 98 2.67 -10.27 -25.95
C ALA A 98 3.07 -10.67 -27.39
N VAL A 99 2.79 -11.89 -27.76
CA VAL A 99 2.94 -12.37 -29.14
C VAL A 99 1.59 -12.24 -29.83
N VAL A 100 1.45 -11.26 -30.70
CA VAL A 100 0.22 -11.02 -31.47
C VAL A 100 0.36 -11.58 -32.90
N VAL A 101 -0.76 -11.99 -33.48
CA VAL A 101 -0.80 -12.51 -34.85
C VAL A 101 -1.39 -11.45 -35.77
N ARG A 102 -0.55 -10.79 -36.57
CA ARG A 102 -0.96 -9.79 -37.55
C ARG A 102 -0.64 -10.28 -38.95
N ASN A 103 -1.62 -10.28 -39.85
CA ASN A 103 -1.46 -10.74 -41.23
C ASN A 103 -0.87 -12.18 -41.33
N GLY A 104 -1.21 -13.05 -40.39
CA GLY A 104 -0.71 -14.44 -40.36
C GLY A 104 0.73 -14.58 -39.81
N GLN A 105 1.38 -13.49 -39.38
CA GLN A 105 2.71 -13.51 -38.77
C GLN A 105 2.66 -13.21 -37.27
N GLU A 106 3.44 -13.93 -36.51
CA GLU A 106 3.62 -13.68 -35.08
C GLU A 106 4.61 -12.51 -34.87
N LEU A 107 4.18 -11.53 -34.11
CA LEU A 107 4.98 -10.35 -33.76
C LEU A 107 4.99 -10.17 -32.25
N THR A 108 6.16 -10.03 -31.66
CA THR A 108 6.29 -9.67 -30.24
C THR A 108 6.16 -8.16 -30.09
N VAL A 109 5.15 -7.73 -29.36
CA VAL A 109 4.86 -6.31 -29.12
C VAL A 109 4.83 -6.01 -27.62
N PRO A 110 5.11 -4.77 -27.17
CA PRO A 110 4.80 -4.34 -25.82
C PRO A 110 3.32 -4.52 -25.51
N ILE A 111 3.00 -4.88 -24.26
CA ILE A 111 1.61 -5.21 -23.87
C ILE A 111 0.65 -4.03 -24.07
N GLU A 112 1.15 -2.80 -23.95
CA GLU A 112 0.38 -1.57 -24.16
C GLU A 112 -0.06 -1.36 -25.61
N GLN A 113 0.54 -2.11 -26.55
CA GLN A 113 0.21 -2.05 -27.97
C GLN A 113 -0.78 -3.12 -28.43
N VAL A 114 -1.17 -4.03 -27.54
CA VAL A 114 -2.19 -5.03 -27.82
C VAL A 114 -3.57 -4.36 -27.83
N GLN A 115 -4.33 -4.58 -28.89
CA GLN A 115 -5.66 -4.00 -29.06
C GLN A 115 -6.76 -5.05 -28.82
N LYS A 116 -7.92 -4.58 -28.36
CA LYS A 116 -9.11 -5.41 -28.24
C LYS A 116 -9.51 -5.98 -29.62
N GLY A 117 -9.83 -7.27 -29.67
CA GLY A 117 -10.14 -8.00 -30.91
C GLY A 117 -8.92 -8.53 -31.65
N GLU A 118 -7.71 -8.26 -31.14
CA GLU A 118 -6.47 -8.77 -31.73
C GLU A 118 -6.22 -10.23 -31.30
N THR A 119 -5.71 -11.02 -32.21
CA THR A 119 -5.34 -12.42 -31.89
C THR A 119 -3.94 -12.45 -31.29
N PHE A 120 -3.79 -13.13 -30.15
CA PHE A 120 -2.50 -13.39 -29.52
C PHE A 120 -2.27 -14.88 -29.30
N ALA A 121 -1.01 -15.28 -29.31
CA ALA A 121 -0.56 -16.63 -29.11
C ALA A 121 0.10 -16.83 -27.77
N VAL A 122 -0.15 -17.95 -27.09
CA VAL A 122 0.48 -18.30 -25.80
C VAL A 122 0.97 -19.75 -25.85
N ARG A 123 2.26 -19.91 -25.54
CA ARG A 123 2.92 -21.20 -25.50
C ARG A 123 2.90 -21.79 -24.09
N PRO A 124 3.11 -23.10 -23.94
CA PRO A 124 3.26 -23.71 -22.63
C PRO A 124 4.36 -23.03 -21.80
N GLY A 125 4.04 -22.75 -20.54
CA GLY A 125 4.93 -22.05 -19.60
C GLY A 125 4.87 -20.52 -19.68
N GLU A 126 4.17 -19.94 -20.67
CA GLU A 126 4.04 -18.49 -20.79
C GLU A 126 2.85 -17.95 -19.98
N ASN A 127 2.99 -16.72 -19.50
CA ASN A 127 1.88 -16.00 -18.89
C ASN A 127 0.94 -15.44 -19.95
N ILE A 128 -0.36 -15.52 -19.70
CA ILE A 128 -1.38 -14.93 -20.55
C ILE A 128 -1.31 -13.41 -20.44
N PRO A 129 -1.11 -12.68 -21.56
CA PRO A 129 -0.79 -11.26 -21.54
C PRO A 129 -1.99 -10.37 -21.22
N VAL A 130 -3.16 -10.69 -21.78
CA VAL A 130 -4.40 -9.91 -21.65
C VAL A 130 -5.59 -10.86 -21.48
N ASP A 131 -6.74 -10.36 -21.04
CA ASP A 131 -7.94 -11.19 -20.99
C ASP A 131 -8.42 -11.51 -22.41
N GLY A 132 -8.80 -12.75 -22.64
CA GLY A 132 -9.22 -13.20 -23.96
C GLY A 132 -10.14 -14.39 -23.94
N VAL A 133 -10.54 -14.80 -25.15
CA VAL A 133 -11.27 -16.04 -25.43
C VAL A 133 -10.40 -16.92 -26.33
N ILE A 134 -10.29 -18.19 -26.01
CA ILE A 134 -9.54 -19.15 -26.82
C ILE A 134 -10.26 -19.36 -28.17
N LEU A 135 -9.55 -19.10 -29.25
CA LEU A 135 -10.03 -19.37 -30.62
C LEU A 135 -9.63 -20.77 -31.07
N GLU A 136 -8.40 -21.16 -30.78
CA GLU A 136 -7.80 -22.42 -31.21
C GLU A 136 -6.95 -23.03 -30.12
N GLY A 137 -6.98 -24.36 -30.01
CA GLY A 137 -6.15 -25.12 -29.06
C GLY A 137 -6.88 -25.52 -27.79
N THR A 138 -6.21 -26.33 -26.98
CA THR A 138 -6.65 -26.76 -25.64
C THR A 138 -5.48 -26.65 -24.68
N THR A 139 -5.75 -26.31 -23.43
CA THR A 139 -4.70 -26.12 -22.45
C THR A 139 -5.22 -26.34 -21.02
N ALA A 140 -4.30 -26.53 -20.08
CA ALA A 140 -4.53 -26.39 -18.66
C ALA A 140 -3.96 -25.04 -18.21
N VAL A 141 -4.77 -24.16 -17.60
CA VAL A 141 -4.38 -22.84 -17.14
C VAL A 141 -4.28 -22.84 -15.61
N ASN A 142 -3.15 -22.40 -15.09
CA ASN A 142 -2.99 -22.14 -13.66
C ASN A 142 -3.50 -20.72 -13.34
N GLU A 143 -4.63 -20.65 -12.66
CA GLU A 143 -5.28 -19.40 -12.27
C GLU A 143 -4.99 -19.02 -10.79
N SER A 144 -4.07 -19.71 -10.12
CA SER A 144 -3.79 -19.55 -8.68
C SER A 144 -3.41 -18.12 -8.28
N ALA A 145 -2.82 -17.36 -9.18
CA ALA A 145 -2.47 -15.97 -8.95
C ALA A 145 -3.70 -15.06 -8.72
N LEU A 146 -4.84 -15.41 -9.29
CA LEU A 146 -6.10 -14.66 -9.20
C LEU A 146 -7.09 -15.29 -8.23
N THR A 147 -7.21 -16.62 -8.26
CA THR A 147 -8.23 -17.37 -7.49
C THR A 147 -7.72 -17.93 -6.18
N GLY A 148 -6.40 -18.12 -6.05
CA GLY A 148 -5.76 -18.82 -4.95
C GLY A 148 -5.83 -20.35 -5.05
N GLU A 149 -6.50 -20.91 -6.06
CA GLU A 149 -6.63 -22.35 -6.29
C GLU A 149 -5.44 -22.87 -7.11
N SER A 150 -4.71 -23.85 -6.56
CA SER A 150 -3.49 -24.35 -7.19
C SER A 150 -3.75 -25.43 -8.26
N ILE A 151 -4.98 -25.90 -8.42
CA ILE A 151 -5.33 -26.92 -9.40
C ILE A 151 -5.55 -26.22 -10.76
N PRO A 152 -4.80 -26.60 -11.80
CA PRO A 152 -5.00 -26.05 -13.13
C PRO A 152 -6.40 -26.39 -13.67
N VAL A 153 -6.97 -25.46 -14.42
CA VAL A 153 -8.28 -25.60 -15.05
C VAL A 153 -8.10 -25.91 -16.54
N ASP A 154 -8.70 -26.99 -17.01
CA ASP A 154 -8.69 -27.30 -18.42
C ASP A 154 -9.56 -26.29 -19.18
N LYS A 155 -9.04 -25.79 -20.30
CA LYS A 155 -9.67 -24.78 -21.16
C LYS A 155 -9.60 -25.21 -22.61
N GLU A 156 -10.67 -24.95 -23.36
CA GLU A 156 -10.81 -25.25 -24.77
C GLU A 156 -11.32 -24.06 -25.59
N ALA A 157 -11.44 -24.19 -26.87
CA ALA A 157 -11.94 -23.12 -27.74
C ALA A 157 -13.32 -22.63 -27.27
N GLY A 158 -13.47 -21.33 -27.11
CA GLY A 158 -14.65 -20.67 -26.56
C GLY A 158 -14.52 -20.30 -25.07
N ASP A 159 -13.56 -20.85 -24.34
CA ASP A 159 -13.34 -20.53 -22.93
C ASP A 159 -12.59 -19.22 -22.74
N MET A 160 -12.90 -18.55 -21.62
CA MET A 160 -12.21 -17.32 -21.23
C MET A 160 -10.89 -17.62 -20.52
N VAL A 161 -9.89 -16.80 -20.81
CA VAL A 161 -8.61 -16.78 -20.11
C VAL A 161 -8.34 -15.37 -19.57
N SER A 162 -7.66 -15.30 -18.44
CA SER A 162 -7.39 -14.04 -17.73
C SER A 162 -5.92 -13.68 -17.76
N ALA A 163 -5.64 -12.38 -17.84
CA ALA A 163 -4.29 -11.84 -17.75
C ALA A 163 -3.57 -12.30 -16.48
N ALA A 164 -2.24 -12.51 -16.57
CA ALA A 164 -1.36 -12.97 -15.49
C ALA A 164 -1.59 -14.40 -14.99
N THR A 165 -2.45 -15.18 -15.60
CA THR A 165 -2.53 -16.63 -15.41
C THR A 165 -1.49 -17.34 -16.29
N VAL A 166 -1.13 -18.59 -15.97
CA VAL A 166 -0.05 -19.31 -16.64
C VAL A 166 -0.62 -20.44 -17.48
N ASN A 167 -0.30 -20.44 -18.76
CA ASN A 167 -0.55 -21.57 -19.64
C ASN A 167 0.39 -22.73 -19.29
N GLN A 168 -0.11 -23.85 -18.79
CA GLN A 168 0.73 -24.98 -18.38
C GLN A 168 0.98 -26.00 -19.48
N SER A 169 0.02 -26.16 -20.40
CA SER A 169 0.11 -27.19 -21.46
C SER A 169 -0.52 -26.67 -22.75
N GLY A 170 -0.15 -27.25 -23.87
CA GLY A 170 -0.75 -26.90 -25.16
C GLY A 170 -0.41 -25.50 -25.67
N PHE A 171 -0.56 -25.31 -26.96
CA PHE A 171 -0.45 -24.03 -27.62
C PHE A 171 -1.86 -23.50 -27.89
N ILE A 172 -2.11 -22.26 -27.52
CA ILE A 172 -3.41 -21.62 -27.71
C ILE A 172 -3.28 -20.30 -28.47
N LYS A 173 -4.29 -20.03 -29.30
CA LYS A 173 -4.52 -18.69 -29.85
C LYS A 173 -5.81 -18.15 -29.28
N CYS A 174 -5.74 -16.90 -28.80
CA CYS A 174 -6.83 -16.22 -28.12
C CYS A 174 -7.13 -14.88 -28.80
N GLU A 175 -8.39 -14.47 -28.76
CA GLU A 175 -8.80 -13.11 -29.11
C GLU A 175 -8.82 -12.24 -27.85
N ALA A 176 -8.19 -11.09 -27.89
CA ALA A 176 -8.15 -10.14 -26.78
C ALA A 176 -9.53 -9.50 -26.54
N THR A 177 -10.10 -9.72 -25.36
CA THR A 177 -11.42 -9.16 -24.98
C THR A 177 -11.30 -7.90 -24.12
N ARG A 178 -10.29 -7.87 -23.24
CA ARG A 178 -9.97 -6.70 -22.38
C ARG A 178 -8.47 -6.49 -22.37
N VAL A 179 -8.06 -5.23 -22.49
CA VAL A 179 -6.65 -4.83 -22.58
C VAL A 179 -6.36 -3.68 -21.64
N GLY A 180 -5.11 -3.49 -21.27
CA GLY A 180 -4.66 -2.35 -20.44
C GLY A 180 -5.34 -2.32 -19.07
N GLU A 181 -5.95 -1.19 -18.74
CA GLU A 181 -6.61 -0.97 -17.43
C GLU A 181 -7.91 -1.77 -17.25
N ASP A 182 -8.50 -2.25 -18.35
CA ASP A 182 -9.75 -3.02 -18.32
C ASP A 182 -9.53 -4.52 -18.05
N THR A 183 -8.29 -5.00 -18.00
CA THR A 183 -8.00 -6.40 -17.67
C THR A 183 -8.44 -6.74 -16.24
N THR A 184 -8.83 -8.00 -16.04
CA THR A 184 -9.24 -8.52 -14.72
C THR A 184 -8.19 -8.22 -13.64
N LEU A 185 -6.91 -8.44 -13.95
CA LEU A 185 -5.81 -8.13 -13.03
C LEU A 185 -5.77 -6.63 -12.68
N SER A 186 -5.84 -5.75 -13.67
CA SER A 186 -5.80 -4.30 -13.45
C SER A 186 -6.97 -3.82 -12.60
N GLN A 187 -8.16 -4.36 -12.79
CA GLN A 187 -9.34 -4.04 -12.00
C GLN A 187 -9.21 -4.53 -10.55
N ILE A 188 -8.66 -5.73 -10.31
CA ILE A 188 -8.37 -6.23 -8.97
C ILE A 188 -7.37 -5.31 -8.25
N ILE A 189 -6.26 -4.95 -8.92
CA ILE A 189 -5.25 -4.03 -8.37
C ILE A 189 -5.89 -2.70 -8.00
N LYS A 190 -6.73 -2.14 -8.86
CA LYS A 190 -7.44 -0.88 -8.62
C LYS A 190 -8.37 -0.97 -7.41
N MET A 191 -9.21 -2.02 -7.33
CA MET A 191 -10.11 -2.23 -6.18
C MET A 191 -9.36 -2.35 -4.86
N VAL A 192 -8.24 -3.09 -4.83
CA VAL A 192 -7.43 -3.24 -3.60
C VAL A 192 -6.73 -1.92 -3.25
N SER A 193 -6.24 -1.17 -4.24
CA SER A 193 -5.63 0.14 -4.05
C SER A 193 -6.63 1.15 -3.49
N ASP A 194 -7.83 1.21 -4.05
CA ASP A 194 -8.91 2.10 -3.60
C ASP A 194 -9.38 1.75 -2.18
N ALA A 195 -9.52 0.46 -1.87
CA ALA A 195 -9.85 -0.01 -0.53
C ALA A 195 -8.77 0.37 0.50
N ALA A 196 -7.49 0.29 0.13
CA ALA A 196 -6.38 0.72 0.98
C ALA A 196 -6.36 2.25 1.19
N ALA A 197 -6.70 3.02 0.15
CA ALA A 197 -6.79 4.49 0.21
C ALA A 197 -8.00 4.96 1.05
N THR A 198 -9.14 4.27 0.97
CA THR A 198 -10.39 4.65 1.67
C THR A 198 -10.29 4.48 3.19
N LYS A 199 -9.45 3.58 3.69
CA LYS A 199 -9.18 3.44 5.15
C LYS A 199 -8.42 4.64 5.74
N ALA A 200 -7.75 5.44 4.92
CA ALA A 200 -6.99 6.60 5.38
C ALA A 200 -7.84 7.78 5.90
N PRO A 201 -9.04 8.10 5.36
CA PRO A 201 -9.87 9.19 5.87
C PRO A 201 -10.48 8.91 7.25
N ILE A 202 -10.85 7.67 7.57
CA ILE A 202 -11.47 7.30 8.86
C ILE A 202 -10.47 7.47 10.01
N ALA A 203 -9.20 7.19 9.79
CA ALA A 203 -8.14 7.41 10.78
C ALA A 203 -7.80 8.89 11.02
N LYS A 204 -8.32 9.82 10.20
CA LYS A 204 -8.14 11.27 10.39
C LYS A 204 -9.26 11.92 11.22
N ILE A 205 -10.35 11.21 11.48
CA ILE A 205 -11.54 11.72 12.21
C ILE A 205 -11.53 11.23 13.67
N ALA A 206 -10.76 10.20 14.00
CA ALA A 206 -10.53 9.72 15.35
C ALA A 206 -9.29 10.38 15.95
#